data_17f12e5b3dd82e23e1ee042ff251a7ea
#
_entry.id   17f12e5b3dd82e23e1ee042ff251a7ea
#
_cell.length_a   1.000
_cell.length_b   1.000
_cell.length_c   1.000
_cell.angle_alpha   90.00
_cell.angle_beta   90.00
_cell.angle_gamma   90.00
#
_symmetry.space_group_name_H-M   'P 1'
#
loop_
_entity.id
_entity.type
_entity.pdbx_description
1 polymer ?
#
loop_
_entity_poly.entity_id
_entity_poly.type
_entity_poly.pdbx_seq_one_letter_code
_entity_poly.pdbx_strand_id
1 'polypeptide(L)'
;MLFRSWPTNGAIVEPFVEGKNKGIDLAGKAGDPVLAAGDGKVVYAGNGLRGYGNLVIIKHNNDFLSAYAHNSKILVKEGDTVKRGSKIAEVGSSDTDRAKLHFEVRRQGKPVDPTKYLPGR
;
A
#
# COMPACT_ATOMS: atom_id res chain seq x y z
N MET A 1 -14.38 -2.05 -10.67
CA MET A 1 -13.20 -2.40 -9.90
C MET A 1 -13.23 -1.74 -8.54
N LEU A 2 -12.83 -2.44 -7.52
CA LEU A 2 -12.79 -1.93 -6.15
C LEU A 2 -11.79 -0.78 -6.02
N PHE A 3 -10.60 -0.95 -6.59
CA PHE A 3 -9.56 0.07 -6.57
C PHE A 3 -9.50 0.77 -7.91
N ARG A 4 -9.58 2.10 -7.88
CA ARG A 4 -9.62 2.89 -9.10
C ARG A 4 -8.35 3.69 -9.34
N SER A 5 -7.42 3.66 -8.39
CA SER A 5 -6.16 4.41 -8.50
C SER A 5 -5.01 3.54 -8.06
N TRP A 6 -3.93 3.60 -8.82
CA TRP A 6 -2.66 3.04 -8.38
C TRP A 6 -2.11 3.88 -7.23
N PRO A 7 -1.47 3.26 -6.23
CA PRO A 7 -0.94 4.02 -5.10
C PRO A 7 0.26 4.89 -5.45
N THR A 8 1.00 4.54 -6.51
CA THR A 8 2.09 5.37 -7.07
C THR A 8 2.15 5.18 -8.57
N ASN A 9 2.95 6.03 -9.24
CA ASN A 9 3.15 5.94 -10.69
C ASN A 9 4.30 5.02 -11.08
N GLY A 10 5.02 4.45 -10.12
CA GLY A 10 6.18 3.61 -10.39
C GLY A 10 5.84 2.30 -11.08
N ALA A 11 6.80 1.78 -11.84
CA ALA A 11 6.65 0.47 -12.48
C ALA A 11 6.73 -0.64 -11.43
N ILE A 12 6.10 -1.79 -11.74
CA ILE A 12 6.22 -2.98 -10.90
C ILE A 12 7.64 -3.52 -11.06
N VAL A 13 8.38 -3.60 -9.95
CA VAL A 13 9.74 -4.17 -9.94
C VAL A 13 9.77 -5.56 -9.35
N GLU A 14 8.78 -5.91 -8.52
CA GLU A 14 8.59 -7.27 -8.00
C GLU A 14 7.11 -7.62 -8.06
N PRO A 15 6.74 -8.70 -8.77
CA PRO A 15 5.33 -9.10 -8.88
C PRO A 15 4.87 -9.84 -7.63
N PHE A 16 3.57 -9.97 -7.50
CA PHE A 16 2.97 -10.86 -6.52
C PHE A 16 3.34 -12.31 -6.86
N VAL A 17 3.88 -13.03 -5.87
CA VAL A 17 4.20 -14.46 -6.01
C VAL A 17 3.72 -15.14 -4.74
N GLU A 18 2.71 -16.00 -4.88
CA GLU A 18 2.14 -16.70 -3.73
C GLU A 18 3.23 -17.46 -2.97
N GLY A 19 3.27 -17.24 -1.65
CA GLY A 19 4.28 -17.83 -0.78
C GLY A 19 5.60 -17.11 -0.74
N LYS A 20 5.83 -16.10 -1.60
CA LYS A 20 7.10 -15.35 -1.64
C LYS A 20 6.91 -13.85 -1.50
N ASN A 21 6.08 -13.24 -2.33
CA ASN A 21 5.81 -11.81 -2.25
C ASN A 21 4.31 -11.60 -2.09
N LYS A 22 3.91 -11.10 -0.94
CA LYS A 22 2.50 -10.95 -0.56
C LYS A 22 1.77 -9.81 -1.26
N GLY A 23 2.49 -9.00 -2.03
CA GLY A 23 1.94 -7.89 -2.76
C GLY A 23 2.78 -7.62 -4.00
N ILE A 24 2.77 -6.37 -4.46
CA ILE A 24 3.64 -5.93 -5.55
C ILE A 24 4.55 -4.83 -5.02
N ASP A 25 5.77 -4.77 -5.53
CA ASP A 25 6.70 -3.70 -5.20
C ASP A 25 6.77 -2.75 -6.39
N LEU A 26 6.56 -1.47 -6.11
CA LEU A 26 6.54 -0.41 -7.12
C LEU A 26 7.76 0.47 -6.96
N ALA A 27 8.46 0.72 -8.05
CA ALA A 27 9.63 1.60 -8.04
C ALA A 27 9.21 3.00 -7.63
N GLY A 28 10.08 3.69 -6.89
CA GLY A 28 9.82 5.06 -6.48
C GLY A 28 11.07 5.72 -5.94
N LYS A 29 10.96 7.02 -5.71
CA LYS A 29 12.00 7.82 -5.07
C LYS A 29 11.51 8.23 -3.69
N ALA A 30 12.42 8.36 -2.74
CA ALA A 30 12.08 8.84 -1.41
C ALA A 30 11.35 10.18 -1.52
N GLY A 31 10.20 10.28 -0.86
CA GLY A 31 9.38 11.48 -0.88
C GLY A 31 8.27 11.48 -1.92
N ASP A 32 8.26 10.54 -2.88
CA ASP A 32 7.15 10.47 -3.83
C ASP A 32 5.83 10.23 -3.09
N PRO A 33 4.72 10.83 -3.56
CA PRO A 33 3.45 10.64 -2.88
C PRO A 33 2.94 9.21 -3.00
N VAL A 34 2.39 8.71 -1.90
CA VAL A 34 1.65 7.45 -1.86
C VAL A 34 0.18 7.80 -1.67
N LEU A 35 -0.67 7.30 -2.55
CA LEU A 35 -2.08 7.65 -2.62
C LEU A 35 -2.94 6.46 -2.21
N ALA A 36 -4.06 6.75 -1.54
CA ALA A 36 -5.04 5.71 -1.25
C ALA A 36 -5.62 5.15 -2.54
N ALA A 37 -5.57 3.84 -2.70
CA ALA A 37 -6.06 3.18 -3.91
C ALA A 37 -7.58 3.20 -4.02
N GLY A 38 -8.26 3.39 -2.92
CA GLY A 38 -9.72 3.48 -2.84
C GLY A 38 -10.17 4.17 -1.57
N ASP A 39 -11.45 4.49 -1.49
CA ASP A 39 -12.04 5.06 -0.28
C ASP A 39 -11.95 4.05 0.87
N GLY A 40 -11.78 4.54 2.08
CA GLY A 40 -11.75 3.66 3.25
C GLY A 40 -11.39 4.37 4.53
N LYS A 41 -11.08 3.56 5.53
CA LYS A 41 -10.71 4.04 6.86
C LYS A 41 -9.35 3.46 7.25
N VAL A 42 -8.47 4.30 7.78
CA VAL A 42 -7.16 3.86 8.26
C VAL A 42 -7.35 3.04 9.52
N VAL A 43 -6.95 1.77 9.47
CA VAL A 43 -7.05 0.87 10.61
C VAL A 43 -5.69 0.59 11.26
N TYR A 44 -4.59 1.00 10.61
CA TYR A 44 -3.26 0.92 11.19
C TYR A 44 -2.36 1.97 10.54
N ALA A 45 -1.55 2.64 11.34
CA ALA A 45 -0.54 3.59 10.87
C ALA A 45 0.61 3.56 11.87
N GLY A 46 1.75 2.98 11.47
CA GLY A 46 2.88 2.84 12.40
C GLY A 46 3.98 1.97 11.86
N ASN A 47 4.95 1.64 12.72
CA ASN A 47 6.12 0.85 12.35
C ASN A 47 6.32 -0.37 13.25
N GLY A 48 5.26 -0.85 13.88
CA GLY A 48 5.34 -1.97 14.82
C GLY A 48 5.35 -3.35 14.18
N LEU A 49 5.16 -3.46 12.86
CA LEU A 49 5.16 -4.75 12.18
C LEU A 49 6.48 -4.95 11.44
N ARG A 50 7.25 -5.95 11.90
CA ARG A 50 8.55 -6.25 11.32
C ARG A 50 8.45 -6.57 9.84
N GLY A 51 9.36 -6.03 9.04
CA GLY A 51 9.43 -6.28 7.61
C GLY A 51 8.65 -5.30 6.76
N TYR A 52 7.84 -4.43 7.37
CA TYR A 52 7.03 -3.45 6.65
C TYR A 52 7.52 -2.01 6.80
N GLY A 53 8.34 -1.73 7.83
CA GLY A 53 8.74 -0.36 8.12
C GLY A 53 7.53 0.48 8.48
N ASN A 54 7.50 1.72 8.00
CA ASN A 54 6.34 2.59 8.20
C ASN A 54 5.20 2.13 7.30
N LEU A 55 4.12 1.66 7.92
CA LEU A 55 3.03 0.97 7.25
C LEU A 55 1.70 1.67 7.49
N VAL A 56 0.91 1.80 6.42
CA VAL A 56 -0.50 2.23 6.51
C VAL A 56 -1.37 1.10 6.00
N ILE A 57 -2.44 0.78 6.73
CA ILE A 57 -3.45 -0.19 6.29
C ILE A 57 -4.80 0.51 6.25
N ILE A 58 -5.49 0.38 5.11
CA ILE A 58 -6.81 0.96 4.89
C ILE A 58 -7.83 -0.17 4.76
N LYS A 59 -8.93 -0.07 5.51
CA LYS A 59 -10.07 -0.97 5.38
C LYS A 59 -11.08 -0.33 4.43
N HIS A 60 -11.36 -1.02 3.32
CA HIS A 60 -12.28 -0.51 2.30
C HIS A 60 -13.70 -1.01 2.52
N ASN A 61 -13.84 -2.25 2.98
CA ASN A 61 -15.11 -2.86 3.34
C ASN A 61 -14.83 -4.10 4.20
N ASN A 62 -15.84 -4.93 4.44
CA ASN A 62 -15.67 -6.11 5.30
C ASN A 62 -14.75 -7.18 4.69
N ASP A 63 -14.51 -7.13 3.38
CA ASP A 63 -13.73 -8.15 2.69
C ASP A 63 -12.32 -7.68 2.33
N PHE A 64 -12.08 -6.38 2.14
CA PHE A 64 -10.85 -5.88 1.53
C PHE A 64 -10.09 -4.88 2.37
N LEU A 65 -8.78 -5.11 2.48
CA LEU A 65 -7.80 -4.17 3.02
C LEU A 65 -6.77 -3.86 1.94
N SER A 66 -6.16 -2.66 2.01
CA SER A 66 -4.93 -2.37 1.27
C SER A 66 -3.85 -1.94 2.24
N ALA A 67 -2.61 -2.27 1.92
CA ALA A 67 -1.45 -1.99 2.78
C ALA A 67 -0.35 -1.33 1.96
N TYR A 68 0.30 -0.34 2.57
CA TYR A 68 1.29 0.53 1.93
C TYR A 68 2.53 0.58 2.83
N ALA A 69 3.60 -0.08 2.42
CA ALA A 69 4.77 -0.31 3.28
C ALA A 69 6.03 0.40 2.79
N HIS A 70 7.03 0.45 3.68
CA HIS A 70 8.36 1.04 3.46
C HIS A 70 8.36 2.56 3.33
N ASN A 71 7.30 3.23 3.78
CA ASN A 71 7.19 4.67 3.68
C ASN A 71 8.28 5.37 4.48
N SER A 72 8.74 6.53 3.99
CA SER A 72 9.60 7.41 4.76
C SER A 72 8.79 8.23 5.77
N LYS A 73 7.54 8.53 5.43
CA LYS A 73 6.67 9.37 6.24
C LYS A 73 5.23 8.92 6.10
N ILE A 74 4.52 8.87 7.22
CA ILE A 74 3.08 8.58 7.27
C ILE A 74 2.36 9.90 7.53
N LEU A 75 1.32 10.19 6.74
CA LEU A 75 0.59 11.45 6.78
C LEU A 75 -0.82 11.31 7.36
N VAL A 76 -1.21 10.11 7.74
CA VAL A 76 -2.53 9.80 8.30
C VAL A 76 -2.37 9.04 9.61
N LYS A 77 -3.47 8.90 10.35
CA LYS A 77 -3.46 8.16 11.61
C LYS A 77 -4.66 7.22 11.66
N GLU A 78 -4.60 6.26 12.56
CA GLU A 78 -5.71 5.32 12.76
C GLU A 78 -6.99 6.08 13.05
N GLY A 79 -8.07 5.65 12.40
CA GLY A 79 -9.36 6.28 12.51
C GLY A 79 -9.68 7.28 11.42
N ASP A 80 -8.67 7.76 10.67
CA ASP A 80 -8.92 8.72 9.59
C ASP A 80 -9.72 8.05 8.47
N THR A 81 -10.66 8.81 7.92
CA THR A 81 -11.36 8.44 6.68
C THR A 81 -10.59 9.03 5.52
N VAL A 82 -10.31 8.22 4.51
CA VAL A 82 -9.56 8.66 3.32
C VAL A 82 -10.37 8.41 2.07
N LYS A 83 -10.12 9.24 1.07
CA LYS A 83 -10.72 9.11 -0.26
C LYS A 83 -9.70 8.57 -1.23
N ARG A 84 -10.17 7.89 -2.27
CA ARG A 84 -9.34 7.48 -3.38
C ARG A 84 -8.49 8.65 -3.87
N GLY A 85 -7.19 8.44 -4.03
CA GLY A 85 -6.28 9.47 -4.51
C GLY A 85 -5.77 10.42 -3.44
N SER A 86 -6.25 10.32 -2.20
CA SER A 86 -5.70 11.13 -1.10
C SER A 86 -4.26 10.71 -0.82
N LYS A 87 -3.39 11.70 -0.60
CA LYS A 87 -2.00 11.44 -0.20
C LYS A 87 -1.99 10.95 1.25
N ILE A 88 -1.50 9.74 1.47
CA ILE A 88 -1.49 9.11 2.79
C ILE A 88 -0.09 8.91 3.36
N ALA A 89 0.93 8.93 2.50
CA ALA A 89 2.31 8.69 2.93
C ALA A 89 3.27 9.15 1.83
N GLU A 90 4.56 8.98 2.08
CA GLU A 90 5.62 9.26 1.12
C GLU A 90 6.51 8.03 1.00
N VAL A 91 6.90 7.70 -0.24
CA VAL A 91 7.78 6.57 -0.54
C VAL A 91 9.09 6.71 0.23
N GLY A 92 9.60 5.60 0.70
CA GLY A 92 10.88 5.56 1.39
C GLY A 92 11.52 4.19 1.27
N SER A 93 12.44 3.92 2.19
CA SER A 93 13.14 2.65 2.26
C SER A 93 13.16 2.09 3.69
N SER A 94 12.14 2.44 4.50
CA SER A 94 12.07 1.95 5.87
C SER A 94 11.91 0.42 5.88
N ASP A 95 12.77 -0.24 6.61
CA ASP A 95 12.84 -1.69 6.76
C ASP A 95 12.99 -2.45 5.43
N THR A 96 13.74 -1.86 4.48
CA THR A 96 14.07 -2.49 3.20
C THR A 96 15.38 -1.88 2.66
N ASP A 97 15.90 -2.42 1.57
CA ASP A 97 17.22 -2.07 1.06
C ASP A 97 17.21 -0.93 0.02
N ARG A 98 16.05 -0.52 -0.45
CA ARG A 98 15.92 0.52 -1.47
C ARG A 98 14.59 1.23 -1.38
N ALA A 99 14.50 2.42 -1.97
CA ALA A 99 13.26 3.17 -2.03
C ALA A 99 12.27 2.46 -2.95
N LYS A 100 11.12 2.10 -2.40
CA LYS A 100 10.02 1.45 -3.13
C LYS A 100 8.76 1.48 -2.31
N LEU A 101 7.63 1.25 -2.95
CA LEU A 101 6.38 1.00 -2.25
C LEU A 101 6.05 -0.48 -2.36
N HIS A 102 5.88 -1.14 -1.21
CA HIS A 102 5.30 -2.48 -1.18
C HIS A 102 3.80 -2.31 -0.93
N PHE A 103 2.99 -2.73 -1.89
CA PHE A 103 1.55 -2.57 -1.88
C PHE A 103 0.87 -3.92 -1.84
N GLU A 104 0.00 -4.13 -0.85
CA GLU A 104 -0.76 -5.37 -0.70
C GLU A 104 -2.25 -5.11 -0.79
N VAL A 105 -2.96 -6.07 -1.36
CA VAL A 105 -4.41 -6.19 -1.24
C VAL A 105 -4.69 -7.50 -0.51
N ARG A 106 -5.51 -7.42 0.52
CA ARG A 106 -5.92 -8.60 1.29
C ARG A 106 -7.42 -8.75 1.21
N ARG A 107 -7.84 -9.96 0.83
CA ARG A 107 -9.26 -10.32 0.79
C ARG A 107 -9.52 -11.31 1.92
N GLN A 108 -10.38 -10.91 2.86
CA GLN A 108 -10.70 -11.75 4.03
C GLN A 108 -9.42 -12.24 4.73
N GLY A 109 -8.45 -11.32 4.90
CA GLY A 109 -7.19 -11.57 5.58
C GLY A 109 -6.12 -12.25 4.75
N LYS A 110 -6.43 -12.69 3.53
CA LYS A 110 -5.46 -13.39 2.68
C LYS A 110 -4.86 -12.47 1.64
N PRO A 111 -3.54 -12.47 1.44
CA PRO A 111 -2.93 -11.73 0.35
C PRO A 111 -3.42 -12.26 -1.00
N VAL A 112 -3.75 -11.34 -1.90
CA VAL A 112 -4.16 -11.63 -3.27
C VAL A 112 -3.35 -10.75 -4.22
N ASP A 113 -3.31 -11.13 -5.50
CA ASP A 113 -2.57 -10.36 -6.50
C ASP A 113 -3.23 -9.00 -6.71
N PRO A 114 -2.57 -7.90 -6.32
CA PRO A 114 -3.16 -6.57 -6.44
C PRO A 114 -3.52 -6.17 -7.86
N THR A 115 -2.80 -6.68 -8.86
CA THR A 115 -3.05 -6.30 -10.26
C THR A 115 -4.42 -6.73 -10.76
N LYS A 116 -5.03 -7.73 -10.11
CA LYS A 116 -6.39 -8.17 -10.45
C LYS A 116 -7.47 -7.21 -9.97
N TYR A 117 -7.11 -6.28 -9.11
CA TYR A 117 -8.06 -5.35 -8.49
C TYR A 117 -7.77 -3.88 -8.84
N LEU A 118 -6.67 -3.62 -9.54
CA LEU A 118 -6.27 -2.28 -9.97
C LEU A 118 -6.64 -2.06 -11.43
N PRO A 119 -6.81 -0.79 -11.86
CA PRO A 119 -7.04 -0.52 -13.29
C PRO A 119 -5.82 -0.91 -14.13
N GLY A 120 -6.06 -1.17 -15.40
CA GLY A 120 -4.98 -1.44 -16.34
C GLY A 120 -4.06 -0.23 -16.49
N ARG A 121 -2.83 -0.50 -16.87
CA ARG A 121 -1.81 0.53 -17.12
C ARG A 121 -1.25 0.39 -18.51
#